data_da44f127ad2940c699ce05d4d5f0de6f
#
_entry.id   da44f127ad2940c699ce05d4d5f0de6f
#
_cell.length_a   1.000
_cell.length_b   1.000
_cell.length_c   1.000
_cell.angle_alpha   90.00
_cell.angle_beta   90.00
_cell.angle_gamma   90.00
#
_symmetry.space_group_name_H-M   'P 1'
#
loop_
_entity.id
_entity.type
_entity.pdbx_description
1 polymer ?
#
loop_
_entity_poly.entity_id
_entity_poly.type
_entity_poly.pdbx_seq_one_letter_code
_entity_poly.pdbx_strand_id
1 'polypeptide(L)'
;MANPVNPSSKMRAVDKSLTPQVHIVGPLQFQNELMAWYIRENTGLICTCRKNLNAEPLFDPPAEKNALILMDCLADDLTSLWSEIRTFFNSGQKSYYVALFNMANDQSFGNDLVKKGIRGIFYNSDPLQNLAKGVPAILDGELWYSRKDLVKYLLDSDTGSTAAMQLKNLLTHREKEVLFLIASGISNTDIADKLHISRNTVKTHLYNIYNKIRVPNRLQAALWAAKNL
;
A
#
# COMPACT_ATOMS: atom_id res chain seq x y z
N MET A 1 -47.49 -30.11 7.39
CA MET A 1 -47.29 -28.68 7.22
C MET A 1 -45.96 -28.31 7.89
N ALA A 2 -44.91 -28.16 7.13
CA ALA A 2 -43.58 -27.83 7.64
C ALA A 2 -43.33 -26.34 7.41
N ASN A 3 -43.03 -25.59 8.48
CA ASN A 3 -42.68 -24.16 8.44
C ASN A 3 -41.32 -23.98 7.74
N PRO A 4 -41.17 -23.01 6.85
CA PRO A 4 -39.88 -22.65 6.27
C PRO A 4 -39.03 -21.94 7.31
N VAL A 5 -37.83 -22.44 7.54
CA VAL A 5 -36.77 -21.83 8.34
C VAL A 5 -36.30 -20.58 7.63
N ASN A 6 -36.49 -19.43 8.26
CA ASN A 6 -36.00 -18.13 7.81
C ASN A 6 -34.50 -18.00 8.12
N PRO A 7 -33.59 -17.91 7.13
CA PRO A 7 -32.19 -17.67 7.39
C PRO A 7 -31.90 -16.17 7.47
N SER A 8 -32.41 -15.49 8.48
CA SER A 8 -31.87 -14.19 8.86
C SER A 8 -30.56 -14.39 9.64
N SER A 9 -29.48 -14.69 8.91
CA SER A 9 -28.13 -14.62 9.44
C SER A 9 -27.86 -13.15 9.82
N LYS A 10 -27.77 -12.92 11.12
CA LYS A 10 -27.32 -11.67 11.73
C LYS A 10 -25.99 -11.26 11.12
N MET A 11 -26.00 -10.36 10.16
CA MET A 11 -24.82 -9.60 9.79
C MET A 11 -24.35 -8.87 11.04
N ARG A 12 -23.30 -9.36 11.68
CA ARG A 12 -22.63 -8.62 12.75
C ARG A 12 -22.20 -7.28 12.16
N ALA A 13 -22.68 -6.20 12.74
CA ALA A 13 -22.17 -4.86 12.44
C ALA A 13 -20.67 -4.87 12.74
N VAL A 14 -19.85 -4.91 11.69
CA VAL A 14 -18.40 -4.76 11.81
C VAL A 14 -18.16 -3.32 12.23
N ASP A 15 -17.46 -3.13 13.33
CA ASP A 15 -17.06 -1.80 13.80
C ASP A 15 -16.24 -1.11 12.70
N LYS A 16 -16.84 -0.11 12.04
CA LYS A 16 -16.26 0.61 10.91
C LYS A 16 -14.93 1.32 11.24
N SER A 17 -14.66 1.56 12.54
CA SER A 17 -13.44 2.23 13.00
C SER A 17 -12.21 1.34 12.93
N LEU A 18 -12.36 0.03 12.78
CA LEU A 18 -11.27 -0.96 12.88
C LEU A 18 -10.85 -1.59 11.55
N THR A 19 -11.58 -1.37 10.45
CA THR A 19 -11.25 -1.95 9.13
C THR A 19 -10.51 -0.97 8.24
N PRO A 20 -9.38 -1.36 7.63
CA PRO A 20 -8.73 -0.56 6.61
C PRO A 20 -9.71 -0.25 5.47
N GLN A 21 -9.63 0.95 4.90
CA GLN A 21 -10.47 1.37 3.80
C GLN A 21 -9.72 1.32 2.48
N VAL A 22 -10.40 0.94 1.42
CA VAL A 22 -9.89 0.94 0.04
C VAL A 22 -10.74 1.91 -0.78
N HIS A 23 -10.08 2.88 -1.40
CA HIS A 23 -10.71 3.85 -2.30
C HIS A 23 -10.30 3.51 -3.73
N ILE A 24 -11.25 3.09 -4.55
CA ILE A 24 -11.04 2.82 -5.98
C ILE A 24 -11.36 4.09 -6.74
N VAL A 25 -10.39 4.61 -7.47
CA VAL A 25 -10.46 5.89 -8.17
C VAL A 25 -10.24 5.67 -9.65
N GLY A 26 -11.22 6.04 -10.47
CA GLY A 26 -11.14 5.91 -11.92
C GLY A 26 -12.46 6.22 -12.61
N PRO A 27 -12.45 6.46 -13.92
CA PRO A 27 -13.60 6.93 -14.68
C PRO A 27 -14.67 5.85 -14.93
N LEU A 28 -14.31 4.57 -14.87
CA LEU A 28 -15.18 3.44 -15.21
C LEU A 28 -15.95 2.94 -13.98
N GLN A 29 -17.05 3.59 -13.65
CA GLN A 29 -17.81 3.31 -12.42
C GLN A 29 -18.22 1.83 -12.29
N PHE A 30 -18.75 1.21 -13.34
CA PHE A 30 -19.18 -0.18 -13.30
C PHE A 30 -18.01 -1.15 -12.96
N GLN A 31 -16.86 -0.95 -13.58
CA GLN A 31 -15.66 -1.73 -13.28
C GLN A 31 -15.19 -1.53 -11.84
N ASN A 32 -15.19 -0.29 -11.38
CA ASN A 32 -14.77 0.04 -10.01
C ASN A 32 -15.69 -0.60 -8.97
N GLU A 33 -17.01 -0.61 -9.22
CA GLU A 33 -17.98 -1.26 -8.34
C GLU A 33 -17.83 -2.78 -8.31
N LEU A 34 -17.53 -3.42 -9.45
CA LEU A 34 -17.22 -4.85 -9.50
C LEU A 34 -15.95 -5.18 -8.73
N MET A 35 -14.90 -4.37 -8.87
CA MET A 35 -13.67 -4.54 -8.10
C MET A 35 -13.91 -4.36 -6.60
N ALA A 36 -14.68 -3.33 -6.22
CA ALA A 36 -15.04 -3.08 -4.83
C ALA A 36 -15.81 -4.25 -4.23
N TRP A 37 -16.77 -4.79 -4.97
CA TRP A 37 -17.50 -5.98 -4.56
C TRP A 37 -16.56 -7.18 -4.39
N TYR A 38 -15.70 -7.46 -5.37
CA TYR A 38 -14.76 -8.57 -5.33
C TYR A 38 -13.77 -8.47 -4.15
N ILE A 39 -13.18 -7.31 -3.93
CA ILE A 39 -12.27 -7.08 -2.80
C ILE A 39 -13.02 -7.29 -1.48
N ARG A 40 -14.22 -6.74 -1.33
CA ARG A 40 -15.04 -6.88 -0.12
C ARG A 40 -15.35 -8.34 0.20
N GLU A 41 -15.82 -9.10 -0.80
CA GLU A 41 -16.18 -10.51 -0.61
C GLU A 41 -14.98 -11.39 -0.21
N ASN A 42 -13.79 -11.10 -0.75
CA ASN A 42 -12.62 -11.95 -0.53
C ASN A 42 -11.74 -11.51 0.66
N THR A 43 -11.88 -10.26 1.13
CA THR A 43 -10.99 -9.71 2.17
C THR A 43 -11.72 -9.13 3.38
N GLY A 44 -13.02 -8.88 3.27
CA GLY A 44 -13.81 -8.19 4.29
C GLY A 44 -13.52 -6.68 4.40
N LEU A 45 -12.70 -6.11 3.51
CA LEU A 45 -12.33 -4.70 3.53
C LEU A 45 -13.49 -3.81 3.04
N ILE A 46 -13.62 -2.63 3.63
CA ILE A 46 -14.60 -1.63 3.17
C ILE A 46 -14.01 -0.90 1.96
N CYS A 47 -14.74 -0.96 0.84
CA CYS A 47 -14.36 -0.33 -0.42
C CYS A 47 -15.32 0.80 -0.77
N THR A 48 -14.78 1.90 -1.31
CA THR A 48 -15.53 3.02 -1.90
C THR A 48 -15.03 3.29 -3.31
N CYS A 49 -15.92 3.80 -4.19
CA CYS A 49 -15.57 4.14 -5.57
C CYS A 49 -15.73 5.63 -5.81
N ARG A 50 -14.79 6.24 -6.56
CA ARG A 50 -14.78 7.66 -6.91
C ARG A 50 -14.28 7.85 -8.34
N LYS A 51 -14.70 8.94 -8.99
CA LYS A 51 -14.23 9.26 -10.35
C LYS A 51 -12.82 9.84 -10.37
N ASN A 52 -12.46 10.65 -9.38
CA ASN A 52 -11.15 11.30 -9.23
C ASN A 52 -10.85 11.57 -7.76
N LEU A 53 -9.61 11.94 -7.43
CA LEU A 53 -9.17 12.26 -6.07
C LEU A 53 -9.75 13.58 -5.54
N ASN A 54 -10.12 14.51 -6.44
CA ASN A 54 -10.59 15.85 -6.08
C ASN A 54 -12.09 15.90 -5.77
N ALA A 55 -12.85 14.83 -6.04
CA ALA A 55 -14.30 14.75 -5.80
C ALA A 55 -14.60 14.52 -4.32
N GLU A 56 -14.70 15.59 -3.55
CA GLU A 56 -14.93 15.65 -2.09
C GLU A 56 -13.78 15.13 -1.22
N PRO A 57 -13.59 15.63 0.01
CA PRO A 57 -12.51 15.18 0.86
C PRO A 57 -12.56 13.65 1.00
N LEU A 58 -11.44 13.02 0.76
CA LEU A 58 -11.25 11.62 1.17
C LEU A 58 -11.51 11.57 2.67
N PHE A 59 -12.22 10.54 3.11
CA PHE A 59 -12.49 10.40 4.54
C PHE A 59 -11.19 10.50 5.31
N ASP A 60 -11.18 11.29 6.37
CA ASP A 60 -10.06 11.29 7.29
C ASP A 60 -9.83 9.84 7.75
N PRO A 61 -8.71 9.23 7.37
CA PRO A 61 -8.42 7.91 7.89
C PRO A 61 -8.29 8.04 9.40
N PRO A 62 -8.80 7.08 10.17
CA PRO A 62 -8.56 7.07 11.60
C PRO A 62 -7.05 7.16 11.82
N ALA A 63 -6.61 7.99 12.76
CA ALA A 63 -5.23 8.44 12.96
C ALA A 63 -4.17 7.32 13.05
N GLU A 64 -4.59 6.07 13.24
CA GLU A 64 -3.72 4.90 13.41
C GLU A 64 -3.74 3.89 12.26
N LYS A 65 -4.50 4.13 11.19
CA LYS A 65 -4.65 3.12 10.11
C LYS A 65 -4.40 3.71 8.73
N ASN A 66 -3.61 2.99 7.94
CA ASN A 66 -3.41 3.32 6.54
C ASN A 66 -4.66 2.93 5.74
N ALA A 67 -5.08 3.81 4.82
CA ALA A 67 -6.04 3.49 3.78
C ALA A 67 -5.31 3.33 2.43
N LEU A 68 -5.90 2.60 1.50
CA LEU A 68 -5.34 2.37 0.18
C LEU A 68 -6.17 3.08 -0.88
N ILE A 69 -5.50 3.82 -1.73
CA ILE A 69 -6.05 4.35 -2.97
C ILE A 69 -5.59 3.46 -4.12
N LEU A 70 -6.54 2.83 -4.81
CA LEU A 70 -6.31 2.12 -6.07
C LEU A 70 -6.68 3.07 -7.21
N MET A 71 -5.69 3.51 -8.00
CA MET A 71 -5.88 4.43 -9.12
C MET A 71 -5.91 3.69 -10.45
N ASP A 72 -6.94 3.96 -11.24
CA ASP A 72 -7.10 3.43 -12.60
C ASP A 72 -6.16 4.13 -13.57
N CYS A 73 -5.37 3.34 -14.29
CA CYS A 73 -4.43 3.82 -15.31
C CYS A 73 -4.95 3.70 -16.74
N LEU A 74 -6.21 3.27 -16.93
CA LEU A 74 -6.74 2.94 -18.26
C LEU A 74 -7.05 4.17 -19.13
N ALA A 75 -7.45 5.29 -18.51
CA ALA A 75 -8.12 6.38 -19.20
C ALA A 75 -7.29 7.66 -19.33
N ASP A 76 -6.21 7.83 -18.57
CA ASP A 76 -5.54 9.11 -18.48
C ASP A 76 -4.12 9.08 -19.06
N ASP A 77 -3.74 10.23 -19.65
CA ASP A 77 -2.35 10.56 -19.83
C ASP A 77 -1.66 10.48 -18.45
N LEU A 78 -0.63 9.65 -18.38
CA LEU A 78 0.13 9.42 -17.15
C LEU A 78 0.62 10.70 -16.49
N THR A 79 0.80 11.76 -17.29
CA THR A 79 1.22 13.08 -16.80
C THR A 79 0.14 13.70 -15.91
N SER A 80 -1.13 13.58 -16.31
CA SER A 80 -2.26 14.09 -15.51
C SER A 80 -2.43 13.28 -14.24
N LEU A 81 -2.35 11.96 -14.33
CA LEU A 81 -2.37 11.05 -13.18
C LEU A 81 -1.29 11.39 -12.14
N TRP A 82 -0.06 11.64 -12.62
CA TRP A 82 1.05 12.07 -11.74
C TRP A 82 0.81 13.39 -11.07
N SER A 83 0.23 14.34 -11.77
CA SER A 83 -0.08 15.65 -11.19
C SER A 83 -1.12 15.51 -10.08
N GLU A 84 -2.13 14.67 -10.27
CA GLU A 84 -3.17 14.40 -9.30
C GLU A 84 -2.62 13.70 -8.06
N ILE A 85 -1.85 12.63 -8.22
CA ILE A 85 -1.19 11.90 -7.13
C ILE A 85 -0.25 12.83 -6.35
N ARG A 86 0.55 13.64 -7.04
CA ARG A 86 1.48 14.58 -6.42
C ARG A 86 0.75 15.65 -5.61
N THR A 87 -0.33 16.19 -6.13
CA THR A 87 -1.17 17.16 -5.43
C THR A 87 -1.76 16.54 -4.17
N PHE A 88 -2.24 15.32 -4.27
CA PHE A 88 -2.78 14.57 -3.15
C PHE A 88 -1.74 14.35 -2.03
N PHE A 89 -0.53 13.90 -2.35
CA PHE A 89 0.53 13.74 -1.34
C PHE A 89 0.99 15.08 -0.73
N ASN A 90 1.00 16.15 -1.52
CA ASN A 90 1.38 17.49 -1.05
C ASN A 90 0.33 18.10 -0.10
N SER A 91 -0.94 17.68 -0.16
CA SER A 91 -2.00 18.13 0.75
C SER A 91 -1.90 17.54 2.17
N GLY A 92 -0.84 16.80 2.48
CA GLY A 92 -0.58 16.29 3.82
C GLY A 92 -1.21 14.93 4.13
N GLN A 93 -1.79 14.25 3.15
CA GLN A 93 -2.47 12.95 3.27
C GLN A 93 -1.49 11.77 3.44
N LYS A 94 -0.71 11.80 4.53
CA LYS A 94 0.36 10.82 4.79
C LYS A 94 -0.14 9.43 5.19
N SER A 95 -1.40 9.29 5.54
CA SER A 95 -1.99 8.04 6.01
C SER A 95 -2.52 7.15 4.89
N TYR A 96 -2.34 7.56 3.63
CA TYR A 96 -2.77 6.80 2.47
C TYR A 96 -1.61 6.11 1.76
N TYR A 97 -1.82 4.85 1.40
CA TYR A 97 -1.02 4.16 0.40
C TYR A 97 -1.64 4.36 -0.98
N VAL A 98 -0.84 4.37 -2.02
CA VAL A 98 -1.32 4.44 -3.40
C VAL A 98 -0.80 3.23 -4.17
N ALA A 99 -1.69 2.57 -4.91
CA ALA A 99 -1.36 1.54 -5.88
C ALA A 99 -2.09 1.82 -7.19
N LEU A 100 -1.52 1.34 -8.29
CA LEU A 100 -2.04 1.52 -9.63
C LEU A 100 -2.68 0.22 -10.11
N PHE A 101 -3.77 0.32 -10.88
CA PHE A 101 -4.37 -0.84 -11.53
C PHE A 101 -4.69 -0.56 -13.00
N ASN A 102 -5.04 -1.58 -13.77
CA ASN A 102 -5.20 -1.52 -15.24
C ASN A 102 -3.93 -1.10 -15.98
N MET A 103 -2.78 -1.36 -15.39
CA MET A 103 -1.51 -1.09 -16.04
C MET A 103 -1.28 -2.01 -17.23
N ALA A 104 -0.89 -1.46 -18.36
CA ALA A 104 -0.47 -2.28 -19.50
C ALA A 104 0.95 -2.84 -19.27
N ASN A 105 1.18 -4.11 -19.69
CA ASN A 105 2.45 -4.81 -19.47
C ASN A 105 3.65 -4.19 -20.20
N ASP A 106 3.40 -3.45 -21.26
CA ASP A 106 4.40 -2.78 -22.08
C ASP A 106 4.71 -1.35 -21.60
N GLN A 107 3.88 -0.80 -20.74
CA GLN A 107 4.12 0.50 -20.12
C GLN A 107 5.26 0.36 -19.11
N SER A 108 6.46 0.58 -19.60
CA SER A 108 7.65 0.73 -18.77
C SER A 108 7.61 2.08 -18.06
N PHE A 109 6.93 2.13 -16.94
CA PHE A 109 7.16 3.25 -16.01
C PHE A 109 8.56 3.07 -15.45
N GLY A 110 9.42 4.02 -15.78
CA GLY A 110 10.77 4.01 -15.24
C GLY A 110 10.78 3.85 -13.73
N ASN A 111 11.93 3.62 -13.16
CA ASN A 111 12.21 3.39 -11.73
C ASN A 111 11.62 4.41 -10.76
N ASP A 112 10.86 5.36 -11.26
CA ASP A 112 10.30 6.48 -10.50
C ASP A 112 9.07 6.13 -9.66
N LEU A 113 8.31 5.06 -9.98
CA LEU A 113 7.06 4.74 -9.26
C LEU A 113 7.30 4.48 -7.77
N VAL A 114 8.28 3.65 -7.48
CA VAL A 114 8.65 3.32 -6.09
C VAL A 114 9.19 4.56 -5.39
N LYS A 115 9.99 5.39 -6.08
CA LYS A 115 10.50 6.67 -5.56
C LYS A 115 9.37 7.68 -5.30
N LYS A 116 8.31 7.64 -6.10
CA LYS A 116 7.12 8.48 -5.96
C LYS A 116 6.14 7.98 -4.89
N GLY A 117 6.45 6.90 -4.19
CA GLY A 117 5.65 6.40 -3.07
C GLY A 117 4.53 5.44 -3.47
N ILE A 118 4.46 5.00 -4.73
CA ILE A 118 3.51 3.96 -5.14
C ILE A 118 3.88 2.66 -4.45
N ARG A 119 2.88 1.95 -3.93
CA ARG A 119 3.05 0.72 -3.15
C ARG A 119 2.83 -0.55 -3.95
N GLY A 120 2.14 -0.46 -5.07
CA GLY A 120 1.87 -1.64 -5.87
C GLY A 120 1.35 -1.33 -7.26
N ILE A 121 1.46 -2.34 -8.13
CA ILE A 121 0.94 -2.31 -9.49
C ILE A 121 0.16 -3.60 -9.71
N PHE A 122 -1.06 -3.46 -10.24
CA PHE A 122 -1.89 -4.54 -10.76
C PHE A 122 -2.02 -4.34 -12.27
N TYR A 123 -1.50 -5.29 -13.02
CA TYR A 123 -1.57 -5.25 -14.47
C TYR A 123 -2.94 -5.70 -14.99
N ASN A 124 -3.33 -5.20 -16.15
CA ASN A 124 -4.59 -5.60 -16.81
C ASN A 124 -4.63 -7.09 -17.18
N SER A 125 -3.46 -7.73 -17.32
CA SER A 125 -3.31 -9.18 -17.55
C SER A 125 -3.28 -10.00 -16.26
N ASP A 126 -3.26 -9.38 -15.09
CA ASP A 126 -3.19 -10.10 -13.82
C ASP A 126 -4.51 -10.84 -13.54
N PRO A 127 -4.44 -12.05 -12.98
CA PRO A 127 -5.62 -12.72 -12.49
C PRO A 127 -6.24 -11.92 -11.32
N LEU A 128 -7.58 -11.92 -11.28
CA LEU A 128 -8.34 -11.14 -10.30
C LEU A 128 -7.97 -11.48 -8.84
N GLN A 129 -7.51 -12.71 -8.59
CA GLN A 129 -7.02 -13.16 -7.28
C GLN A 129 -5.83 -12.35 -6.76
N ASN A 130 -5.08 -11.69 -7.64
CA ASN A 130 -3.98 -10.81 -7.25
C ASN A 130 -4.47 -9.60 -6.46
N LEU A 131 -5.68 -9.08 -6.74
CA LEU A 131 -6.27 -8.00 -5.92
C LEU A 131 -6.56 -8.46 -4.49
N ALA A 132 -7.16 -9.65 -4.34
CA ALA A 132 -7.49 -10.19 -3.01
C ALA A 132 -6.24 -10.46 -2.15
N LYS A 133 -5.10 -10.75 -2.76
CA LYS A 133 -3.81 -10.96 -2.07
C LYS A 133 -3.04 -9.65 -1.89
N GLY A 134 -2.95 -8.84 -2.93
CA GLY A 134 -2.10 -7.66 -2.95
C GLY A 134 -2.66 -6.49 -2.15
N VAL A 135 -3.98 -6.31 -2.14
CA VAL A 135 -4.62 -5.21 -1.39
C VAL A 135 -4.36 -5.32 0.12
N PRO A 136 -4.59 -6.47 0.78
CA PRO A 136 -4.23 -6.64 2.19
C PRO A 136 -2.72 -6.51 2.45
N ALA A 137 -1.88 -7.07 1.59
CA ALA A 137 -0.43 -6.97 1.70
C ALA A 137 0.05 -5.51 1.69
N ILE A 138 -0.50 -4.69 0.76
CA ILE A 138 -0.18 -3.26 0.70
C ILE A 138 -0.64 -2.54 1.98
N LEU A 139 -1.84 -2.83 2.48
CA LEU A 139 -2.33 -2.24 3.74
C LEU A 139 -1.49 -2.65 4.95
N ASP A 140 -0.86 -3.81 4.88
CA ASP A 140 0.12 -4.27 5.87
C ASP A 140 1.52 -3.63 5.69
N GLY A 141 1.67 -2.76 4.68
CA GLY A 141 2.91 -2.02 4.43
C GLY A 141 3.88 -2.73 3.49
N GLU A 142 3.47 -3.85 2.90
CA GLU A 142 4.26 -4.56 1.89
C GLU A 142 4.19 -3.86 0.53
N LEU A 143 5.06 -4.27 -0.39
CA LEU A 143 5.05 -3.82 -1.78
C LEU A 143 4.47 -4.91 -2.67
N TRP A 144 3.66 -4.50 -3.63
CA TRP A 144 3.05 -5.39 -4.60
C TRP A 144 3.51 -5.04 -6.02
N TYR A 145 4.63 -5.63 -6.43
CA TYR A 145 5.24 -5.43 -7.75
C TYR A 145 5.61 -6.77 -8.38
N SER A 146 5.67 -6.83 -9.71
CA SER A 146 6.26 -7.99 -10.36
C SER A 146 7.75 -8.10 -10.00
N ARG A 147 8.28 -9.34 -10.01
CA ARG A 147 9.71 -9.57 -9.79
C ARG A 147 10.56 -8.77 -10.78
N LYS A 148 10.10 -8.64 -12.02
CA LYS A 148 10.78 -7.89 -13.08
C LYS A 148 10.93 -6.40 -12.73
N ASP A 149 9.87 -5.79 -12.23
CA ASP A 149 9.87 -4.37 -11.85
C ASP A 149 10.79 -4.12 -10.67
N LEU A 150 10.78 -5.01 -9.68
CA LEU A 150 11.67 -4.91 -8.52
C LEU A 150 13.13 -5.04 -8.91
N VAL A 151 13.49 -6.01 -9.77
CA VAL A 151 14.87 -6.19 -10.26
C VAL A 151 15.33 -4.96 -11.04
N LYS A 152 14.48 -4.43 -11.94
CA LYS A 152 14.79 -3.21 -12.69
C LYS A 152 15.07 -2.03 -11.75
N TYR A 153 14.20 -1.85 -10.74
CA TYR A 153 14.38 -0.81 -9.72
C TYR A 153 15.71 -0.95 -8.95
N LEU A 154 16.08 -2.18 -8.60
CA LEU A 154 17.32 -2.47 -7.87
C LEU A 154 18.57 -2.12 -8.70
N LEU A 155 18.56 -2.45 -9.98
CA LEU A 155 19.70 -2.21 -10.88
C LEU A 155 19.94 -0.72 -11.14
N ASP A 156 18.88 0.09 -11.15
CA ASP A 156 18.99 1.52 -11.46
C ASP A 156 19.17 2.40 -10.19
N SER A 157 19.24 1.80 -8.99
CA SER A 157 19.31 2.52 -7.71
C SER A 157 20.75 2.79 -7.22
N ASP A 158 21.67 3.13 -8.11
CA ASP A 158 23.06 3.43 -7.73
C ASP A 158 23.22 4.89 -7.29
N THR A 159 22.98 5.18 -5.98
CA THR A 159 23.43 6.44 -5.36
C THR A 159 23.75 6.22 -3.88
N GLY A 160 25.03 6.00 -3.59
CA GLY A 160 25.57 6.09 -2.24
C GLY A 160 25.77 7.54 -1.78
N SER A 161 25.58 7.83 -0.50
CA SER A 161 25.92 9.14 0.08
C SER A 161 26.14 9.13 1.59
N THR A 162 27.07 9.97 2.02
CA THR A 162 27.46 10.34 3.38
C THR A 162 26.32 10.75 4.33
N ALA A 163 25.19 11.21 3.79
CA ALA A 163 23.98 11.52 4.57
C ALA A 163 23.37 10.31 5.28
N ALA A 164 23.54 9.10 4.74
CA ALA A 164 22.98 7.88 5.30
C ALA A 164 23.57 7.54 6.69
N MET A 165 24.81 7.91 6.93
CA MET A 165 25.49 7.63 8.21
C MET A 165 24.92 8.48 9.36
N GLN A 166 24.51 9.71 9.08
CA GLN A 166 23.83 10.58 10.06
C GLN A 166 22.43 10.08 10.39
N LEU A 167 21.70 9.56 9.41
CA LEU A 167 20.35 9.04 9.60
C LEU A 167 20.31 7.76 10.43
N LYS A 168 21.36 6.93 10.36
CA LYS A 168 21.50 5.71 11.17
C LYS A 168 21.48 6.00 12.67
N ASN A 169 22.01 7.13 13.10
CA ASN A 169 22.06 7.53 14.51
C ASN A 169 20.71 8.00 15.07
N LEU A 170 19.73 8.27 14.19
CA LEU A 170 18.38 8.67 14.59
C LEU A 170 17.48 7.47 14.92
N LEU A 171 17.88 6.24 14.54
CA LEU A 171 17.12 5.05 14.79
C LEU A 171 17.36 4.51 16.19
N THR A 172 16.28 4.18 16.90
CA THR A 172 16.36 3.46 18.18
C THR A 172 16.85 2.03 17.96
N HIS A 173 17.25 1.36 19.02
CA HIS A 173 17.67 -0.07 18.95
C HIS A 173 16.54 -0.93 18.34
N ARG A 174 15.31 -0.73 18.79
CA ARG A 174 14.14 -1.46 18.31
C ARG A 174 13.83 -1.21 16.84
N GLU A 175 13.97 0.01 16.37
CA GLU A 175 13.80 0.36 14.96
C GLU A 175 14.90 -0.27 14.08
N LYS A 176 16.12 -0.39 14.59
CA LYS A 176 17.21 -1.10 13.88
C LYS A 176 16.92 -2.60 13.75
N GLU A 177 16.41 -3.24 14.81
CA GLU A 177 15.98 -4.65 14.75
C GLU A 177 14.88 -4.88 13.69
N VAL A 178 13.84 -4.06 13.73
CA VAL A 178 12.76 -4.12 12.74
C VAL A 178 13.30 -3.88 11.33
N LEU A 179 14.18 -2.90 11.15
CA LEU A 179 14.77 -2.56 9.87
C LEU A 179 15.66 -3.69 9.32
N PHE A 180 16.41 -4.37 10.17
CA PHE A 180 17.20 -5.55 9.80
C PHE A 180 16.32 -6.71 9.32
N LEU A 181 15.20 -6.97 10.01
CA LEU A 181 14.25 -8.00 9.61
C LEU A 181 13.55 -7.67 8.28
N ILE A 182 13.31 -6.38 8.01
CA ILE A 182 12.79 -5.93 6.71
C ILE A 182 13.81 -6.21 5.59
N ALA A 183 15.07 -5.91 5.82
CA ALA A 183 16.14 -6.17 4.86
C ALA A 183 16.27 -7.65 4.52
N SER A 184 15.94 -8.53 5.49
CA SER A 184 15.90 -9.99 5.31
C SER A 184 14.62 -10.47 4.61
N GLY A 185 13.72 -9.58 4.17
CA GLY A 185 12.50 -9.92 3.44
C GLY A 185 11.36 -10.51 4.29
N ILE A 186 11.43 -10.44 5.62
CA ILE A 186 10.49 -11.05 6.55
C ILE A 186 9.19 -10.24 6.60
N SER A 187 8.02 -10.88 6.57
CA SER A 187 6.71 -10.20 6.60
C SER A 187 6.44 -9.51 7.94
N ASN A 188 5.49 -8.55 7.96
CA ASN A 188 5.13 -7.86 9.21
C ASN A 188 4.56 -8.80 10.27
N THR A 189 3.92 -9.89 9.84
CA THR A 189 3.41 -10.93 10.75
C THR A 189 4.57 -11.65 11.42
N ASP A 190 5.51 -12.14 10.64
CA ASP A 190 6.68 -12.86 11.15
C ASP A 190 7.61 -11.96 11.99
N ILE A 191 7.68 -10.65 11.66
CA ILE A 191 8.38 -9.65 12.49
C ILE A 191 7.69 -9.52 13.85
N ALA A 192 6.35 -9.43 13.86
CA ALA A 192 5.57 -9.35 15.09
C ALA A 192 5.82 -10.57 16.00
N ASP A 193 5.79 -11.77 15.40
CA ASP A 193 6.04 -13.02 16.11
C ASP A 193 7.46 -13.10 16.65
N LYS A 194 8.47 -12.80 15.81
CA LYS A 194 9.89 -12.82 16.21
C LYS A 194 10.22 -11.82 17.31
N LEU A 195 9.57 -10.68 17.30
CA LEU A 195 9.86 -9.62 18.24
C LEU A 195 8.89 -9.59 19.45
N HIS A 196 7.93 -10.52 19.49
CA HIS A 196 6.88 -10.62 20.52
C HIS A 196 6.10 -9.32 20.72
N ILE A 197 5.69 -8.69 19.61
CA ILE A 197 4.90 -7.45 19.59
C ILE A 197 3.69 -7.61 18.65
N SER A 198 2.73 -6.68 18.75
CA SER A 198 1.59 -6.70 17.86
C SER A 198 1.98 -6.29 16.43
N ARG A 199 1.23 -6.76 15.41
CA ARG A 199 1.38 -6.30 14.01
C ARG A 199 1.20 -4.79 13.88
N ASN A 200 0.34 -4.20 14.70
CA ASN A 200 0.15 -2.74 14.72
C ASN A 200 1.40 -2.04 15.26
N THR A 201 2.06 -2.59 16.26
CA THR A 201 3.33 -2.07 16.78
C THR A 201 4.42 -2.12 15.70
N VAL A 202 4.48 -3.20 14.91
CA VAL A 202 5.39 -3.29 13.76
C VAL A 202 5.11 -2.17 12.76
N LYS A 203 3.84 -1.94 12.40
CA LYS A 203 3.44 -0.85 11.48
C LYS A 203 3.87 0.53 12.01
N THR A 204 3.70 0.77 13.30
CA THR A 204 4.14 2.02 13.95
C THR A 204 5.67 2.18 13.86
N HIS A 205 6.44 1.13 14.13
CA HIS A 205 7.89 1.16 13.94
C HIS A 205 8.27 1.45 12.49
N LEU A 206 7.61 0.80 11.53
CA LEU A 206 7.83 1.04 10.10
C LEU A 206 7.58 2.49 9.71
N TYR A 207 6.48 3.06 10.15
CA TYR A 207 6.16 4.46 9.91
C TYR A 207 7.25 5.39 10.45
N ASN A 208 7.68 5.17 11.69
CA ASN A 208 8.73 5.97 12.32
C ASN A 208 10.08 5.80 11.61
N ILE A 209 10.44 4.57 11.23
CA ILE A 209 11.66 4.28 10.47
C ILE A 209 11.64 5.05 9.14
N TYR A 210 10.57 4.93 8.34
CA TYR A 210 10.48 5.57 7.03
C TYR A 210 10.62 7.10 7.13
N ASN A 211 10.01 7.71 8.15
CA ASN A 211 10.16 9.14 8.39
C ASN A 211 11.60 9.51 8.78
N LYS A 212 12.24 8.74 9.68
CA LYS A 212 13.59 9.02 10.18
C LYS A 212 14.66 8.88 9.11
N ILE A 213 14.60 7.81 8.31
CA ILE A 213 15.56 7.58 7.22
C ILE A 213 15.14 8.21 5.88
N ARG A 214 14.00 8.93 5.88
CA ARG A 214 13.45 9.67 4.74
C ARG A 214 13.22 8.79 3.51
N VAL A 215 12.64 7.62 3.71
CA VAL A 215 12.29 6.72 2.61
C VAL A 215 10.78 6.55 2.52
N PRO A 216 10.21 6.46 1.32
CA PRO A 216 8.75 6.42 1.14
C PRO A 216 8.13 5.05 1.37
N ASN A 217 8.92 3.97 1.41
CA ASN A 217 8.37 2.61 1.41
C ASN A 217 9.35 1.55 1.93
N ARG A 218 8.80 0.34 2.15
CA ARG A 218 9.51 -0.83 2.67
C ARG A 218 10.73 -1.24 1.83
N LEU A 219 10.60 -1.24 0.48
CA LEU A 219 11.71 -1.61 -0.39
C LEU A 219 12.88 -0.65 -0.22
N GLN A 220 12.61 0.63 -0.20
CA GLN A 220 13.63 1.64 0.04
C GLN A 220 14.26 1.52 1.42
N ALA A 221 13.46 1.18 2.43
CA ALA A 221 13.98 0.91 3.76
C ALA A 221 14.87 -0.34 3.80
N ALA A 222 14.48 -1.41 3.11
CA ALA A 222 15.31 -2.62 2.99
C ALA A 222 16.62 -2.35 2.28
N LEU A 223 16.60 -1.60 1.17
CA LEU A 223 17.80 -1.20 0.45
C LEU A 223 18.70 -0.27 1.26
N TRP A 224 18.11 0.67 1.97
CA TRP A 224 18.84 1.54 2.88
C TRP A 224 19.53 0.72 3.98
N ALA A 225 18.82 -0.25 4.55
CA ALA A 225 19.37 -1.15 5.56
C ALA A 225 20.54 -1.99 5.02
N ALA A 226 20.39 -2.59 3.85
CA ALA A 226 21.44 -3.40 3.21
C ALA A 226 22.73 -2.61 2.92
N LYS A 227 22.60 -1.27 2.73
CA LYS A 227 23.76 -0.39 2.49
C LYS A 227 24.36 0.19 3.77
N ASN A 228 23.62 0.23 4.87
CA ASN A 228 24.00 1.04 6.04
C ASN A 228 24.01 0.27 7.38
N LEU A 229 23.44 -0.93 7.44
CA LEU A 229 23.49 -1.80 8.63
C LEU A 229 24.51 -2.91 8.46
#